data_57e7ef8d7f3b392fb8ee0d8a17262f91
#
_entry.id   57e7ef8d7f3b392fb8ee0d8a17262f91
#
_cell.length_a   1.000
_cell.length_b   1.000
_cell.length_c   1.000
_cell.angle_alpha   90.00
_cell.angle_beta   90.00
_cell.angle_gamma   90.00
#
_symmetry.space_group_name_H-M   'P 1'
#
loop_
_entity.id
_entity.type
_entity.pdbx_description
1 polymer ?
#
loop_
_entity_poly.entity_id
_entity_poly.type
_entity_poly.pdbx_seq_one_letter_code
_entity_poly.pdbx_strand_id
1 'polypeptide(L)'
;MARRIVDAGYPTTLWARRPETLEPFADTPAKIAASPAELAEASDLVCLCVVGDTDVEEIAGGGLLAAMTPGSVIAVHSTVHPNTCRELAKQAGNQGVSVIDAPVSGGGPAAAEGRLLVMAGGGADVVQRCRPVFETYADPVVHLGELGSGQTTKLLNNLLFTANLGTAAAVLSLASALGVAPDRLTEVISRSSGNSFALNALGGVGGLERLAGIAGPLLQKDVRLIVDLADQAGASCGAVLDAADATLALMDHPR
;
A
#
# COMPACT_ATOMS: atom_id res chain seq x y z
N MET A 1 -2.37 -8.80 7.16
CA MET A 1 -2.91 -7.84 8.13
C MET A 1 -4.09 -8.43 8.90
N ALA A 2 -5.26 -8.67 8.30
CA ALA A 2 -6.45 -9.14 9.05
C ALA A 2 -6.19 -10.36 9.94
N ARG A 3 -5.49 -11.41 9.45
CA ARG A 3 -5.12 -12.56 10.28
C ARG A 3 -4.36 -12.16 11.54
N ARG A 4 -3.40 -11.23 11.44
CA ARG A 4 -2.61 -10.74 12.57
C ARG A 4 -3.46 -10.01 13.61
N ILE A 5 -4.48 -9.25 13.16
CA ILE A 5 -5.43 -8.57 14.07
C ILE A 5 -6.24 -9.61 14.83
N VAL A 6 -6.77 -10.63 14.13
CA VAL A 6 -7.51 -11.73 14.73
C VAL A 6 -6.64 -12.50 15.75
N ASP A 7 -5.41 -12.87 15.35
CA ASP A 7 -4.48 -13.63 16.19
C ASP A 7 -4.04 -12.85 17.44
N ALA A 8 -4.06 -11.51 17.38
CA ALA A 8 -3.82 -10.63 18.52
C ALA A 8 -5.03 -10.50 19.48
N GLY A 9 -6.16 -11.15 19.16
CA GLY A 9 -7.35 -11.19 20.01
C GLY A 9 -8.30 -10.01 19.86
N TYR A 10 -8.12 -9.15 18.85
CA TYR A 10 -9.08 -8.07 18.58
C TYR A 10 -10.37 -8.63 17.97
N PRO A 11 -11.57 -8.23 18.46
CA PRO A 11 -12.82 -8.53 17.79
C PRO A 11 -12.75 -8.03 16.34
N THR A 12 -12.92 -8.92 15.37
CA THR A 12 -12.69 -8.60 13.97
C THR A 12 -13.88 -9.01 13.13
N THR A 13 -14.40 -8.08 12.33
CA THR A 13 -15.42 -8.32 11.33
C THR A 13 -14.78 -8.12 9.95
N LEU A 14 -15.01 -9.02 9.02
CA LEU A 14 -14.43 -9.02 7.68
C LEU A 14 -15.53 -8.93 6.63
N TRP A 15 -15.25 -8.19 5.58
CA TRP A 15 -16.04 -8.17 4.37
C TRP A 15 -15.11 -8.16 3.15
N ALA A 16 -15.51 -8.82 2.10
CA ALA A 16 -14.83 -8.77 0.80
C ALA A 16 -15.83 -8.82 -0.35
N ARG A 17 -15.51 -8.13 -1.46
CA ARG A 17 -16.29 -8.18 -2.70
C ARG A 17 -16.37 -9.60 -3.28
N ARG A 18 -15.32 -10.40 -3.07
CA ARG A 18 -15.23 -11.80 -3.47
C ARG A 18 -15.21 -12.68 -2.22
N PRO A 19 -16.32 -13.37 -1.91
CA PRO A 19 -16.45 -14.17 -0.68
C PRO A 19 -15.37 -15.23 -0.49
N GLU A 20 -14.86 -15.82 -1.60
CA GLU A 20 -13.80 -16.82 -1.57
C GLU A 20 -12.49 -16.31 -0.93
N THR A 21 -12.26 -15.00 -0.91
CA THR A 21 -11.09 -14.41 -0.24
C THR A 21 -11.19 -14.46 1.28
N LEU A 22 -12.36 -14.80 1.82
CA LEU A 22 -12.61 -14.94 3.25
C LEU A 22 -12.50 -16.39 3.74
N GLU A 23 -12.43 -17.38 2.85
CA GLU A 23 -12.26 -18.80 3.21
C GLU A 23 -11.09 -19.06 4.17
N PRO A 24 -9.92 -18.39 4.04
CA PRO A 24 -8.80 -18.57 4.99
C PRO A 24 -9.10 -18.14 6.43
N PHE A 25 -10.25 -17.53 6.69
CA PHE A 25 -10.67 -17.09 8.02
C PHE A 25 -11.74 -17.97 8.65
N ALA A 26 -12.19 -19.05 7.96
CA ALA A 26 -13.25 -19.94 8.43
C ALA A 26 -12.91 -20.65 9.76
N ASP A 27 -11.62 -20.81 10.05
CA ASP A 27 -11.10 -21.42 11.28
C ASP A 27 -10.78 -20.39 12.40
N THR A 28 -11.20 -19.13 12.21
CA THR A 28 -10.93 -18.03 13.15
C THR A 28 -12.20 -17.54 13.83
N PRO A 29 -12.08 -16.79 14.95
CA PRO A 29 -13.21 -16.12 15.57
C PRO A 29 -13.71 -14.86 14.83
N ALA A 30 -13.15 -14.53 13.66
CA ALA A 30 -13.59 -13.38 12.87
C ALA A 30 -15.03 -13.58 12.37
N LYS A 31 -15.82 -12.52 12.43
CA LYS A 31 -17.17 -12.48 11.87
C LYS A 31 -17.12 -12.08 10.40
N ILE A 32 -18.03 -12.59 9.60
CA ILE A 32 -18.16 -12.21 8.19
C ILE A 32 -19.43 -11.36 8.06
N ALA A 33 -19.26 -10.13 7.59
CA ALA A 33 -20.37 -9.24 7.26
C ALA A 33 -20.88 -9.49 5.85
N ALA A 34 -22.18 -9.37 5.64
CA ALA A 34 -22.79 -9.52 4.32
C ALA A 34 -22.64 -8.25 3.45
N SER A 35 -22.34 -7.11 4.06
CA SER A 35 -22.20 -5.83 3.37
C SER A 35 -21.18 -4.90 4.05
N PRO A 36 -20.69 -3.85 3.34
CA PRO A 36 -19.91 -2.79 3.95
C PRO A 36 -20.62 -2.08 5.11
N ALA A 37 -21.94 -1.93 5.03
CA ALA A 37 -22.75 -1.32 6.08
C ALA A 37 -22.73 -2.17 7.36
N GLU A 38 -22.98 -3.48 7.26
CA GLU A 38 -22.95 -4.40 8.40
C GLU A 38 -21.54 -4.45 9.04
N LEU A 39 -20.48 -4.40 8.22
CA LEU A 39 -19.11 -4.30 8.73
C LEU A 39 -18.92 -3.00 9.52
N ALA A 40 -19.41 -1.87 9.02
CA ALA A 40 -19.28 -0.56 9.65
C ALA A 40 -20.01 -0.48 11.00
N GLU A 41 -21.24 -1.01 11.09
CA GLU A 41 -22.05 -1.07 12.32
C GLU A 41 -21.34 -1.83 13.45
N ALA A 42 -20.49 -2.80 13.08
CA ALA A 42 -19.77 -3.66 14.02
C ALA A 42 -18.35 -3.17 14.34
N SER A 43 -17.93 -1.97 13.86
CA SER A 43 -16.52 -1.57 13.88
C SER A 43 -16.29 -0.15 14.37
N ASP A 44 -15.37 0.01 15.33
CA ASP A 44 -14.83 1.33 15.73
C ASP A 44 -13.68 1.79 14.82
N LEU A 45 -13.00 0.84 14.16
CA LEU A 45 -11.93 1.07 13.21
C LEU A 45 -12.15 0.23 11.95
N VAL A 46 -12.35 0.87 10.81
CA VAL A 46 -12.44 0.22 9.50
C VAL A 46 -11.14 0.39 8.73
N CYS A 47 -10.49 -0.71 8.35
CA CYS A 47 -9.29 -0.73 7.52
C CYS A 47 -9.66 -1.04 6.06
N LEU A 48 -9.55 -0.06 5.17
CA LEU A 48 -9.80 -0.23 3.74
C LEU A 48 -8.55 -0.71 3.01
N CYS A 49 -8.60 -1.93 2.46
CA CYS A 49 -7.51 -2.58 1.74
C CYS A 49 -8.00 -3.04 0.36
N VAL A 50 -8.11 -2.12 -0.58
CA VAL A 50 -8.61 -2.33 -1.95
C VAL A 50 -7.60 -1.85 -2.98
N VAL A 51 -7.93 -1.92 -4.28
CA VAL A 51 -6.93 -1.68 -5.33
C VAL A 51 -6.63 -0.19 -5.55
N GLY A 52 -7.67 0.68 -5.54
CA GLY A 52 -7.50 2.09 -5.90
C GLY A 52 -8.62 3.01 -5.44
N ASP A 53 -8.59 4.20 -5.99
CA ASP A 53 -9.46 5.33 -5.61
C ASP A 53 -10.94 4.99 -5.77
N THR A 54 -11.33 4.51 -6.95
CA THR A 54 -12.72 4.13 -7.25
C THR A 54 -13.26 3.09 -6.27
N ASP A 55 -12.45 2.10 -5.88
CA ASP A 55 -12.90 1.09 -4.91
C ASP A 55 -13.16 1.70 -3.54
N VAL A 56 -12.32 2.65 -3.09
CA VAL A 56 -12.52 3.36 -1.81
C VAL A 56 -13.80 4.18 -1.87
N GLU A 57 -14.04 4.91 -2.95
CA GLU A 57 -15.23 5.75 -3.16
C GLU A 57 -16.50 4.89 -3.22
N GLU A 58 -16.49 3.79 -3.99
CA GLU A 58 -17.62 2.87 -4.10
C GLU A 58 -17.99 2.23 -2.75
N ILE A 59 -17.01 1.78 -1.97
CA ILE A 59 -17.28 1.16 -0.67
C ILE A 59 -17.80 2.20 0.32
N ALA A 60 -17.19 3.38 0.36
CA ALA A 60 -17.62 4.46 1.24
C ALA A 60 -19.06 4.90 0.92
N GLY A 61 -19.36 5.15 -0.37
CA GLY A 61 -20.70 5.53 -0.84
C GLY A 61 -21.71 4.39 -0.82
N GLY A 62 -21.26 3.15 -0.88
CA GLY A 62 -22.08 1.93 -0.87
C GLY A 62 -22.65 1.54 0.51
N GLY A 63 -22.75 2.48 1.42
CA GLY A 63 -23.39 2.32 2.73
C GLY A 63 -22.42 2.20 3.91
N LEU A 64 -21.12 2.01 3.68
CA LEU A 64 -20.14 1.92 4.77
C LEU A 64 -20.17 3.20 5.62
N LEU A 65 -19.99 4.37 4.98
CA LEU A 65 -19.94 5.63 5.70
C LEU A 65 -21.25 5.93 6.44
N ALA A 66 -22.40 5.69 5.81
CA ALA A 66 -23.71 5.94 6.40
C ALA A 66 -24.00 5.07 7.65
N ALA A 67 -23.35 3.92 7.78
CA ALA A 67 -23.53 2.98 8.88
C ALA A 67 -22.49 3.15 10.00
N MET A 68 -21.46 3.99 9.79
CA MET A 68 -20.45 4.23 10.83
C MET A 68 -20.98 5.09 11.97
N THR A 69 -20.54 4.79 13.19
CA THR A 69 -20.92 5.55 14.39
C THR A 69 -19.99 6.74 14.63
N PRO A 70 -20.48 7.86 15.21
CA PRO A 70 -19.61 8.98 15.60
C PRO A 70 -18.48 8.52 16.54
N GLY A 71 -17.28 9.03 16.27
CA GLY A 71 -16.05 8.67 17.01
C GLY A 71 -15.26 7.51 16.41
N SER A 72 -15.84 6.76 15.45
CA SER A 72 -15.12 5.71 14.73
C SER A 72 -14.12 6.29 13.72
N VAL A 73 -13.26 5.41 13.18
CA VAL A 73 -12.15 5.77 12.29
C VAL A 73 -12.15 4.92 11.02
N ILE A 74 -11.89 5.55 9.87
CA ILE A 74 -11.53 4.86 8.63
C ILE A 74 -10.02 5.02 8.41
N ALA A 75 -9.30 3.92 8.30
CA ALA A 75 -7.89 3.87 7.92
C ALA A 75 -7.77 3.36 6.48
N VAL A 76 -7.29 4.20 5.56
CA VAL A 76 -7.11 3.86 4.15
C VAL A 76 -5.71 3.27 3.95
N HIS A 77 -5.61 1.93 3.90
CA HIS A 77 -4.35 1.20 3.64
C HIS A 77 -4.06 1.05 2.15
N SER A 78 -5.07 1.17 1.31
CA SER A 78 -4.93 1.18 -0.16
C SER A 78 -4.03 2.33 -0.59
N THR A 79 -3.21 2.14 -1.62
CA THR A 79 -2.48 3.23 -2.25
C THR A 79 -3.41 3.96 -3.22
N VAL A 80 -3.80 5.17 -2.84
CA VAL A 80 -4.74 6.04 -3.55
C VAL A 80 -4.20 7.47 -3.67
N HIS A 81 -4.85 8.31 -4.45
CA HIS A 81 -4.54 9.73 -4.49
C HIS A 81 -4.83 10.38 -3.12
N PRO A 82 -3.97 11.26 -2.57
CA PRO A 82 -4.23 11.90 -1.28
C PRO A 82 -5.54 12.67 -1.20
N ASN A 83 -6.03 13.21 -2.33
CA ASN A 83 -7.32 13.91 -2.39
C ASN A 83 -8.50 12.97 -2.14
N THR A 84 -8.42 11.70 -2.53
CA THR A 84 -9.46 10.70 -2.21
C THR A 84 -9.65 10.56 -0.71
N CYS A 85 -8.55 10.52 0.06
CA CYS A 85 -8.63 10.51 1.52
C CYS A 85 -9.20 11.82 2.07
N ARG A 86 -8.85 12.98 1.49
CA ARG A 86 -9.37 14.29 1.92
C ARG A 86 -10.88 14.44 1.62
N GLU A 87 -11.33 14.00 0.45
CA GLU A 87 -12.78 14.04 0.12
C GLU A 87 -13.56 13.06 0.99
N LEU A 88 -13.03 11.86 1.25
CA LEU A 88 -13.63 10.93 2.19
C LEU A 88 -13.74 11.55 3.60
N ALA A 89 -12.69 12.24 4.06
CA ALA A 89 -12.69 12.90 5.36
C ALA A 89 -13.74 14.02 5.47
N LYS A 90 -13.96 14.79 4.41
CA LYS A 90 -15.03 15.81 4.38
C LYS A 90 -16.42 15.17 4.57
N GLN A 91 -16.67 14.06 3.87
CA GLN A 91 -17.93 13.33 3.98
C GLN A 91 -18.11 12.72 5.37
N ALA A 92 -17.07 12.05 5.87
CA ALA A 92 -17.02 11.39 7.16
C ALA A 92 -17.17 12.37 8.35
N GLY A 93 -16.56 13.55 8.23
CA GLY A 93 -16.60 14.58 9.27
C GLY A 93 -18.02 15.06 9.61
N ASN A 94 -18.94 15.08 8.63
CA ASN A 94 -20.34 15.40 8.85
C ASN A 94 -21.07 14.41 9.79
N GLN A 95 -20.48 13.23 10.01
CA GLN A 95 -21.03 12.16 10.86
C GLN A 95 -20.16 11.94 12.10
N GLY A 96 -19.15 12.79 12.35
CA GLY A 96 -18.23 12.62 13.47
C GLY A 96 -17.26 11.43 13.31
N VAL A 97 -17.04 10.96 12.09
CA VAL A 97 -16.09 9.88 11.76
C VAL A 97 -14.76 10.47 11.31
N SER A 98 -13.67 9.97 11.86
CA SER A 98 -12.32 10.39 11.47
C SER A 98 -11.78 9.55 10.32
N VAL A 99 -10.95 10.16 9.46
CA VAL A 99 -10.24 9.44 8.39
C VAL A 99 -8.74 9.66 8.55
N ILE A 100 -7.97 8.60 8.42
CA ILE A 100 -6.51 8.62 8.31
C ILE A 100 -6.08 7.83 7.07
N ASP A 101 -5.03 8.25 6.43
CA ASP A 101 -4.36 7.46 5.41
C ASP A 101 -3.20 6.69 6.06
N ALA A 102 -3.12 5.41 5.77
CA ALA A 102 -2.17 4.51 6.40
C ALA A 102 -1.64 3.44 5.42
N PRO A 103 -1.17 3.84 4.22
CA PRO A 103 -0.63 2.88 3.26
C PRO A 103 0.56 2.11 3.85
N VAL A 104 0.76 0.90 3.32
CA VAL A 104 1.73 -0.05 3.85
C VAL A 104 2.85 -0.37 2.84
N SER A 105 3.99 -0.79 3.36
CA SER A 105 5.10 -1.32 2.56
C SER A 105 5.66 -2.60 3.18
N GLY A 106 6.13 -3.54 2.32
CA GLY A 106 6.71 -4.83 2.74
C GLY A 106 6.06 -6.05 2.09
N GLY A 107 4.85 -5.89 1.52
CA GLY A 107 4.14 -6.97 0.82
C GLY A 107 3.61 -8.08 1.73
N GLY A 108 3.15 -9.16 1.11
CA GLY A 108 2.53 -10.29 1.81
C GLY A 108 3.40 -10.95 2.88
N PRO A 109 4.67 -11.25 2.62
CA PRO A 109 5.58 -11.84 3.61
C PRO A 109 5.72 -10.99 4.86
N ALA A 110 6.00 -9.69 4.72
CA ALA A 110 6.11 -8.79 5.87
C ALA A 110 4.77 -8.65 6.63
N ALA A 111 3.63 -8.67 5.91
CA ALA A 111 2.31 -8.68 6.53
C ALA A 111 2.07 -9.93 7.39
N ALA A 112 2.48 -11.11 6.90
CA ALA A 112 2.36 -12.37 7.64
C ALA A 112 3.24 -12.39 8.90
N GLU A 113 4.41 -11.76 8.83
CA GLU A 113 5.38 -11.70 9.93
C GLU A 113 5.15 -10.54 10.91
N GLY A 114 4.18 -9.65 10.64
CA GLY A 114 3.93 -8.48 11.48
C GLY A 114 4.99 -7.38 11.34
N ARG A 115 5.66 -7.30 10.19
CA ARG A 115 6.79 -6.39 9.91
C ARG A 115 6.52 -5.40 8.77
N LEU A 116 5.26 -5.10 8.49
CA LEU A 116 4.95 -4.03 7.54
C LEU A 116 5.43 -2.68 8.08
N LEU A 117 5.83 -1.79 7.18
CA LEU A 117 5.92 -0.37 7.48
C LEU A 117 4.54 0.25 7.21
N VAL A 118 3.94 0.90 8.21
CA VAL A 118 2.75 1.74 8.05
C VAL A 118 3.17 3.20 7.97
N MET A 119 2.71 3.90 6.94
CA MET A 119 2.94 5.33 6.69
C MET A 119 1.65 6.08 7.01
N ALA A 120 1.50 6.60 8.24
CA ALA A 120 0.25 7.19 8.69
C ALA A 120 0.22 8.71 8.49
N GLY A 121 -0.86 9.21 7.90
CA GLY A 121 -1.21 10.64 7.82
C GLY A 121 -2.57 10.88 8.45
N GLY A 122 -2.73 12.06 9.10
CA GLY A 122 -3.95 12.46 9.79
C GLY A 122 -3.71 12.97 11.20
N GLY A 123 -4.77 13.25 11.95
CA GLY A 123 -4.66 13.76 13.32
C GLY A 123 -3.84 12.83 14.22
N ALA A 124 -2.85 13.37 14.92
CA ALA A 124 -1.91 12.61 15.72
C ALA A 124 -2.59 11.76 16.81
N ASP A 125 -3.64 12.29 17.43
CA ASP A 125 -4.47 11.60 18.42
C ASP A 125 -5.24 10.44 17.81
N VAL A 126 -5.76 10.60 16.59
CA VAL A 126 -6.48 9.53 15.86
C VAL A 126 -5.50 8.42 15.48
N VAL A 127 -4.33 8.76 14.91
CA VAL A 127 -3.28 7.78 14.59
C VAL A 127 -2.84 7.03 15.84
N GLN A 128 -2.65 7.73 16.98
CA GLN A 128 -2.25 7.10 18.23
C GLN A 128 -3.30 6.12 18.77
N ARG A 129 -4.60 6.41 18.62
CA ARG A 129 -5.69 5.47 18.98
C ARG A 129 -5.67 4.20 18.13
N CYS A 130 -5.33 4.32 16.83
CA CYS A 130 -5.29 3.18 15.91
C CYS A 130 -3.99 2.36 16.02
N ARG A 131 -2.93 2.96 16.57
CA ARG A 131 -1.59 2.36 16.66
C ARG A 131 -1.57 0.94 17.26
N PRO A 132 -2.27 0.63 18.37
CA PRO A 132 -2.23 -0.73 18.93
C PRO A 132 -2.73 -1.81 17.95
N VAL A 133 -3.70 -1.48 17.10
CA VAL A 133 -4.17 -2.40 16.05
C VAL A 133 -3.13 -2.51 14.93
N PHE A 134 -2.55 -1.39 14.50
CA PHE A 134 -1.53 -1.39 13.44
C PHE A 134 -0.29 -2.19 13.84
N GLU A 135 0.16 -2.09 15.08
CA GLU A 135 1.32 -2.82 15.61
C GLU A 135 1.13 -4.34 15.66
N THR A 136 -0.08 -4.85 15.46
CA THR A 136 -0.30 -6.30 15.30
C THR A 136 0.29 -6.84 13.99
N TYR A 137 0.41 -6.02 12.95
CA TYR A 137 0.89 -6.41 11.62
C TYR A 137 2.02 -5.52 11.06
N ALA A 138 2.46 -4.52 11.81
CA ALA A 138 3.44 -3.54 11.35
C ALA A 138 4.44 -3.16 12.42
N ASP A 139 5.68 -3.01 12.01
CA ASP A 139 6.79 -2.41 12.74
C ASP A 139 7.82 -1.89 11.72
N PRO A 140 8.00 -0.55 11.61
CA PRO A 140 7.41 0.53 12.43
C PRO A 140 6.07 1.06 11.90
N VAL A 141 5.32 1.75 12.76
CA VAL A 141 4.22 2.65 12.40
C VAL A 141 4.72 4.10 12.49
N VAL A 142 4.82 4.78 11.34
CA VAL A 142 5.38 6.15 11.25
C VAL A 142 4.28 7.16 10.98
N HIS A 143 4.09 8.13 11.88
CA HIS A 143 3.21 9.27 11.65
C HIS A 143 3.96 10.36 10.88
N LEU A 144 3.42 10.76 9.73
CA LEU A 144 4.08 11.63 8.74
C LEU A 144 3.49 13.04 8.65
N GLY A 145 2.47 13.34 9.45
CA GLY A 145 1.81 14.65 9.47
C GLY A 145 0.33 14.58 9.09
N GLU A 146 -0.16 15.61 8.40
CA GLU A 146 -1.55 15.78 8.03
C GLU A 146 -2.08 14.70 7.08
N LEU A 147 -3.40 14.60 6.99
CA LEU A 147 -4.09 13.65 6.09
C LEU A 147 -3.61 13.78 4.65
N GLY A 148 -3.20 12.67 4.06
CA GLY A 148 -2.61 12.56 2.73
C GLY A 148 -1.08 12.49 2.73
N SER A 149 -0.39 12.75 3.86
CA SER A 149 1.07 12.67 3.94
C SER A 149 1.57 11.23 3.82
N GLY A 150 0.85 10.27 4.36
CA GLY A 150 1.14 8.85 4.19
C GLY A 150 1.05 8.41 2.74
N GLN A 151 -0.05 8.77 2.05
CA GLN A 151 -0.23 8.47 0.62
C GLN A 151 0.86 9.11 -0.25
N THR A 152 1.13 10.38 -0.04
CA THR A 152 2.21 11.08 -0.78
C THR A 152 3.55 10.37 -0.58
N THR A 153 3.90 10.01 0.66
CA THR A 153 5.14 9.29 0.96
C THR A 153 5.16 7.91 0.30
N LYS A 154 4.03 7.20 0.32
CA LYS A 154 3.90 5.88 -0.33
C LYS A 154 4.10 5.99 -1.85
N LEU A 155 3.51 6.99 -2.49
CA LEU A 155 3.64 7.21 -3.93
C LEU A 155 5.08 7.56 -4.31
N LEU A 156 5.76 8.42 -3.54
CA LEU A 156 7.18 8.73 -3.73
C LEU A 156 8.06 7.47 -3.55
N ASN A 157 7.78 6.66 -2.53
CA ASN A 157 8.46 5.37 -2.35
C ASN A 157 8.28 4.46 -3.57
N ASN A 158 7.05 4.36 -4.10
CA ASN A 158 6.77 3.45 -5.21
C ASN A 158 7.34 3.96 -6.53
N LEU A 159 7.40 5.29 -6.74
CA LEU A 159 8.12 5.88 -7.87
C LEU A 159 9.60 5.49 -7.84
N LEU A 160 10.28 5.68 -6.69
CA LEU A 160 11.68 5.31 -6.53
C LEU A 160 11.89 3.79 -6.65
N PHE A 161 10.99 2.98 -6.08
CA PHE A 161 11.05 1.53 -6.22
C PHE A 161 10.93 1.09 -7.68
N THR A 162 10.00 1.66 -8.44
CA THR A 162 9.83 1.38 -9.87
C THR A 162 11.09 1.75 -10.66
N ALA A 163 11.65 2.94 -10.44
CA ALA A 163 12.91 3.35 -11.07
C ALA A 163 14.05 2.39 -10.76
N ASN A 164 14.18 1.98 -9.49
CA ASN A 164 15.24 1.07 -9.04
C ASN A 164 15.10 -0.33 -9.62
N LEU A 165 13.89 -0.82 -9.91
CA LEU A 165 13.67 -2.13 -10.55
C LEU A 165 14.31 -2.18 -11.94
N GLY A 166 14.06 -1.20 -12.78
CA GLY A 166 14.61 -1.14 -14.12
C GLY A 166 16.13 -0.95 -14.13
N THR A 167 16.64 -0.07 -13.27
CA THR A 167 18.10 0.15 -13.17
C THR A 167 18.82 -1.10 -12.66
N ALA A 168 18.26 -1.82 -11.71
CA ALA A 168 18.81 -3.09 -11.24
C ALA A 168 18.77 -4.17 -12.32
N ALA A 169 17.65 -4.31 -13.04
CA ALA A 169 17.53 -5.26 -14.15
C ALA A 169 18.54 -4.96 -15.27
N ALA A 170 18.74 -3.69 -15.61
CA ALA A 170 19.72 -3.26 -16.62
C ALA A 170 21.16 -3.62 -16.20
N VAL A 171 21.52 -3.41 -14.93
CA VAL A 171 22.85 -3.77 -14.42
C VAL A 171 23.09 -5.27 -14.45
N LEU A 172 22.08 -6.08 -14.12
CA LEU A 172 22.18 -7.55 -14.18
C LEU A 172 22.33 -8.05 -15.63
N SER A 173 21.62 -7.43 -16.58
CA SER A 173 21.78 -7.72 -18.01
C SER A 173 23.17 -7.35 -18.51
N LEU A 174 23.66 -6.15 -18.14
CA LEU A 174 25.03 -5.71 -18.51
C LEU A 174 26.09 -6.64 -17.92
N ALA A 175 25.92 -7.11 -16.70
CA ALA A 175 26.82 -8.07 -16.07
C ALA A 175 26.97 -9.33 -16.91
N SER A 176 25.86 -9.90 -17.39
CA SER A 176 25.87 -11.07 -18.27
C SER A 176 26.65 -10.81 -19.55
N ALA A 177 26.46 -9.63 -20.17
CA ALA A 177 27.19 -9.24 -21.38
C ALA A 177 28.71 -9.05 -21.15
N LEU A 178 29.08 -8.70 -19.92
CA LEU A 178 30.50 -8.55 -19.51
C LEU A 178 31.10 -9.83 -18.92
N GLY A 179 30.38 -10.96 -18.97
CA GLY A 179 30.87 -12.25 -18.46
C GLY A 179 30.83 -12.39 -16.94
N VAL A 180 30.09 -11.52 -16.23
CA VAL A 180 29.86 -11.62 -14.79
C VAL A 180 28.51 -12.32 -14.55
N ALA A 181 28.52 -13.40 -13.76
CA ALA A 181 27.30 -14.13 -13.42
C ALA A 181 26.34 -13.23 -12.59
N PRO A 182 25.08 -13.01 -13.02
CA PRO A 182 24.13 -12.13 -12.33
C PRO A 182 23.91 -12.47 -10.86
N ASP A 183 23.83 -13.77 -10.51
CA ASP A 183 23.66 -14.21 -9.13
C ASP A 183 24.84 -13.81 -8.25
N ARG A 184 26.07 -13.94 -8.76
CA ARG A 184 27.28 -13.50 -8.05
C ARG A 184 27.34 -12.00 -7.90
N LEU A 185 26.93 -11.26 -8.94
CA LEU A 185 26.83 -9.80 -8.85
C LEU A 185 25.79 -9.40 -7.81
N THR A 186 24.61 -10.03 -7.81
CA THR A 186 23.56 -9.77 -6.81
C THR A 186 24.07 -10.02 -5.38
N GLU A 187 24.81 -11.12 -5.13
CA GLU A 187 25.40 -11.40 -3.83
C GLU A 187 26.35 -10.29 -3.37
N VAL A 188 27.16 -9.74 -4.27
CA VAL A 188 28.09 -8.65 -3.97
C VAL A 188 27.33 -7.34 -3.76
N ILE A 189 26.44 -6.96 -4.68
CA ILE A 189 25.74 -5.66 -4.61
C ILE A 189 24.84 -5.61 -3.36
N SER A 190 24.19 -6.72 -2.98
CA SER A 190 23.32 -6.75 -1.79
C SER A 190 24.04 -6.36 -0.49
N ARG A 191 25.37 -6.41 -0.47
CA ARG A 191 26.25 -6.03 0.65
C ARG A 191 27.07 -4.78 0.40
N SER A 192 26.84 -4.10 -0.72
CA SER A 192 27.62 -2.95 -1.19
C SER A 192 26.75 -1.70 -1.32
N SER A 193 27.37 -0.56 -1.64
CA SER A 193 26.71 0.73 -1.78
C SER A 193 25.65 0.81 -2.89
N GLY A 194 25.66 -0.11 -3.86
CA GLY A 194 24.67 -0.22 -4.92
C GLY A 194 23.40 -0.98 -4.51
N ASN A 195 23.29 -1.45 -3.26
CA ASN A 195 22.14 -2.21 -2.80
C ASN A 195 20.84 -1.40 -2.84
N SER A 196 19.75 -2.09 -3.19
CA SER A 196 18.39 -1.57 -3.09
C SER A 196 17.41 -2.71 -2.80
N PHE A 197 16.26 -2.37 -2.18
CA PHE A 197 15.17 -3.34 -2.00
C PHE A 197 14.71 -3.92 -3.35
N ALA A 198 14.73 -3.12 -4.41
CA ALA A 198 14.34 -3.53 -5.76
C ALA A 198 15.24 -4.63 -6.33
N LEU A 199 16.56 -4.54 -6.15
CA LEU A 199 17.49 -5.59 -6.56
C LEU A 199 17.17 -6.92 -5.88
N ASN A 200 16.94 -6.89 -4.58
CA ASN A 200 16.61 -8.09 -3.80
C ASN A 200 15.24 -8.67 -4.20
N ALA A 201 14.27 -7.80 -4.50
CA ALA A 201 12.95 -8.22 -4.97
C ALA A 201 13.02 -8.95 -6.33
N LEU A 202 13.86 -8.47 -7.27
CA LEU A 202 14.07 -9.14 -8.56
C LEU A 202 14.63 -10.57 -8.36
N GLY A 203 15.63 -10.72 -7.50
CA GLY A 203 16.19 -12.04 -7.16
C GLY A 203 15.15 -12.96 -6.53
N GLY A 204 14.37 -12.46 -5.59
CA GLY A 204 13.36 -13.24 -4.86
C GLY A 204 12.21 -13.76 -5.69
N VAL A 205 11.79 -13.01 -6.73
CA VAL A 205 10.67 -13.41 -7.61
C VAL A 205 11.11 -14.04 -8.94
N GLY A 206 12.40 -14.05 -9.25
CA GLY A 206 12.93 -14.66 -10.47
C GLY A 206 12.91 -13.72 -11.70
N GLY A 207 13.11 -12.42 -11.48
CA GLY A 207 13.30 -11.42 -12.53
C GLY A 207 12.16 -10.43 -12.74
N LEU A 208 12.41 -9.46 -13.63
CA LEU A 208 11.49 -8.34 -13.88
C LEU A 208 10.17 -8.79 -14.54
N GLU A 209 10.22 -9.71 -15.50
CA GLU A 209 9.03 -10.22 -16.20
C GLU A 209 8.02 -10.86 -15.23
N ARG A 210 8.52 -11.64 -14.29
CA ARG A 210 7.68 -12.29 -13.29
C ARG A 210 7.08 -11.29 -12.31
N LEU A 211 7.86 -10.27 -11.93
CA LEU A 211 7.38 -9.17 -11.10
C LEU A 211 6.34 -8.31 -11.83
N ALA A 212 6.48 -8.14 -13.15
CA ALA A 212 5.52 -7.43 -13.98
C ALA A 212 4.11 -8.05 -13.90
N GLY A 213 4.01 -9.37 -13.98
CA GLY A 213 2.74 -10.07 -13.83
C GLY A 213 2.10 -9.93 -12.44
N ILE A 214 2.89 -9.66 -11.40
CA ILE A 214 2.40 -9.52 -10.02
C ILE A 214 2.06 -8.07 -9.67
N ALA A 215 2.93 -7.13 -10.03
CA ALA A 215 2.90 -5.75 -9.54
C ALA A 215 2.80 -4.68 -10.64
N GLY A 216 2.96 -5.04 -11.90
CA GLY A 216 3.00 -4.09 -13.02
C GLY A 216 1.83 -3.11 -13.05
N PRO A 217 0.56 -3.57 -13.04
CA PRO A 217 -0.60 -2.67 -13.05
C PRO A 217 -0.65 -1.75 -11.83
N LEU A 218 -0.21 -2.23 -10.66
CA LEU A 218 -0.19 -1.42 -9.43
C LEU A 218 0.88 -0.35 -9.47
N LEU A 219 2.09 -0.69 -9.94
CA LEU A 219 3.18 0.28 -10.09
C LEU A 219 2.86 1.33 -11.16
N GLN A 220 2.25 0.92 -12.29
CA GLN A 220 1.76 1.83 -13.32
C GLN A 220 0.76 2.84 -12.73
N LYS A 221 -0.22 2.36 -11.97
CA LYS A 221 -1.20 3.21 -11.28
C LYS A 221 -0.50 4.20 -10.34
N ASP A 222 0.40 3.72 -9.50
CA ASP A 222 1.06 4.54 -8.49
C ASP A 222 1.96 5.62 -9.13
N VAL A 223 2.65 5.30 -10.23
CA VAL A 223 3.45 6.29 -10.99
C VAL A 223 2.55 7.34 -11.64
N ARG A 224 1.37 6.97 -12.16
CA ARG A 224 0.40 7.95 -12.67
C ARG A 224 -0.07 8.91 -11.58
N LEU A 225 -0.38 8.39 -10.39
CA LEU A 225 -0.84 9.20 -9.25
C LEU A 225 0.22 10.19 -8.77
N ILE A 226 1.50 9.80 -8.71
CA ILE A 226 2.56 10.73 -8.27
C ILE A 226 2.86 11.77 -9.34
N VAL A 227 2.74 11.45 -10.62
CA VAL A 227 2.88 12.45 -11.69
C VAL A 227 1.77 13.48 -11.60
N ASP A 228 0.52 13.06 -11.43
CA ASP A 228 -0.61 13.97 -11.25
C ASP A 228 -0.40 14.91 -10.04
N LEU A 229 0.08 14.37 -8.91
CA LEU A 229 0.45 15.18 -7.74
C LEU A 229 1.57 16.19 -8.02
N ALA A 230 2.59 15.79 -8.76
CA ALA A 230 3.70 16.67 -9.12
C ALA A 230 3.23 17.80 -10.04
N ASP A 231 2.40 17.47 -11.03
CA ASP A 231 1.81 18.45 -11.96
C ASP A 231 0.93 19.48 -11.21
N GLN A 232 0.09 19.03 -10.27
CA GLN A 232 -0.72 19.91 -9.43
C GLN A 232 0.13 20.83 -8.55
N ALA A 233 1.32 20.37 -8.12
CA ALA A 233 2.27 21.15 -7.34
C ALA A 233 3.21 22.04 -8.18
N GLY A 234 3.17 21.94 -9.51
CA GLY A 234 4.12 22.58 -10.42
C GLY A 234 5.56 22.06 -10.24
N ALA A 235 5.72 20.81 -9.79
CA ALA A 235 7.00 20.17 -9.50
C ALA A 235 7.41 19.21 -10.64
N SER A 236 8.72 19.09 -10.88
CA SER A 236 9.26 18.12 -11.83
C SER A 236 9.67 16.83 -11.13
N CYS A 237 9.27 15.69 -11.67
CA CYS A 237 9.74 14.38 -11.20
C CYS A 237 11.17 14.05 -11.65
N GLY A 238 11.70 14.73 -12.69
CA GLY A 238 13.09 14.58 -13.15
C GLY A 238 13.49 13.15 -13.50
N ALA A 239 14.77 12.83 -13.34
CA ALA A 239 15.37 11.55 -13.76
C ALA A 239 14.74 10.31 -13.10
N VAL A 240 14.09 10.43 -11.95
CA VAL A 240 13.42 9.29 -11.30
C VAL A 240 12.20 8.85 -12.11
N LEU A 241 11.48 9.79 -12.73
CA LEU A 241 10.35 9.45 -13.60
C LEU A 241 10.83 8.84 -14.91
N ASP A 242 11.90 9.36 -15.51
CA ASP A 242 12.46 8.79 -16.74
C ASP A 242 12.83 7.31 -16.54
N ALA A 243 13.47 6.99 -15.41
CA ALA A 243 13.82 5.62 -15.06
C ALA A 243 12.59 4.75 -14.74
N ALA A 244 11.58 5.30 -14.07
CA ALA A 244 10.33 4.59 -13.78
C ALA A 244 9.54 4.30 -15.06
N ASP A 245 9.42 5.26 -15.97
CA ASP A 245 8.73 5.08 -17.27
C ASP A 245 9.45 4.02 -18.14
N ALA A 246 10.78 4.05 -18.20
CA ALA A 246 11.56 3.02 -18.87
C ALA A 246 11.31 1.62 -18.24
N THR A 247 11.23 1.55 -16.93
CA THR A 247 10.92 0.29 -16.21
C THR A 247 9.53 -0.22 -16.55
N LEU A 248 8.52 0.65 -16.49
CA LEU A 248 7.13 0.29 -16.81
C LEU A 248 6.99 -0.18 -18.26
N ALA A 249 7.73 0.43 -19.20
CA ALA A 249 7.77 -0.02 -20.58
C ALA A 249 8.36 -1.44 -20.70
N LEU A 250 9.46 -1.74 -19.97
CA LEU A 250 10.04 -3.09 -19.92
C LEU A 250 9.11 -4.13 -19.25
N MET A 251 8.18 -3.69 -18.46
CA MET A 251 7.17 -4.53 -17.78
C MET A 251 5.89 -4.71 -18.62
N ASP A 252 5.79 -4.18 -19.83
CA ASP A 252 4.59 -4.11 -20.67
C ASP A 252 3.41 -3.36 -20.02
N HIS A 253 3.72 -2.42 -19.13
CA HIS A 253 2.76 -1.55 -18.44
C HIS A 253 3.13 -0.07 -18.60
N PRO A 254 3.27 0.47 -19.83
CA PRO A 254 3.64 1.88 -20.02
C PRO A 254 2.60 2.81 -19.36
N ARG A 255 3.07 3.95 -18.86
CA ARG A 255 2.23 4.97 -18.21
C ARG A 255 1.27 5.65 -19.18
#